data_fb82be296aeb7cf0e80897c7da532236
#
_entry.id   fb82be296aeb7cf0e80897c7da532236
#
_cell.length_a   1.000
_cell.length_b   1.000
_cell.length_c   1.000
_cell.angle_alpha   90.00
_cell.angle_beta   90.00
_cell.angle_gamma   90.00
#
_symmetry.space_group_name_H-M   'P 1'
#
loop_
_entity.id
_entity.type
_entity.pdbx_description
1 polymer ?
#
loop_
_entity_poly.entity_id
_entity_poly.type
_entity_poly.pdbx_seq_one_letter_code
_entity_poly.pdbx_strand_id
1 'polypeptide(L)'
;MKRQALILTILTMIILLQAETLFEVKDASNNKVLDISTDGLRVMNQGDTLMVISSNEIKANLSNSKGLSRSFSVTTTSSVKGSETKSSGIDLMRLTGDSTRFWISDTGSGFGVSSLTAAKEKSVATDFLKVSNLNTEMREGTAGNRYTDFSPVNLFLGLNAGLNTVSQLDIYEQIYEGSYNVFIGNNAGLSNSSGWSNIFIGDKAGYNNSDAYQNIYVGENSGYNSNGTRNTFIGYKSGYENTTGSSNSFFGDGVASDNTTGSNNSYFGNGAGLSNTTGNYNTIMGANAGRGITGSTGNSNNCLFGYYSGGLHRTGDNNVMIGNYSGYNNSSGGGNVFLGYNAGYNETGSNKLYIDNSSTTSPLIFGDFNYNRVVIKGNAADNPSNFTFYVNGTAGGDYAWNSLSDKRLKKNIVTIDSPINIVSNLRGVYYEWNDPDTHEKGRRIGFIAQETSKVLPEVVDESGEYFSMQYAPITALLVEAVKEQQKGIEALSKTNTELENEITELRRELSEIKKILNKK
;
A
#
# COMPACT_ATOMS: atom_id res chain seq x y z
N MET A 1 -33.34 55.70 12.02
CA MET A 1 -34.49 55.31 11.18
C MET A 1 -34.12 54.88 9.75
N LYS A 2 -33.24 55.57 9.01
CA LYS A 2 -32.90 55.16 7.61
C LYS A 2 -32.08 53.84 7.47
N ARG A 3 -31.29 53.42 8.49
CA ARG A 3 -30.57 52.15 8.47
C ARG A 3 -31.43 50.93 8.82
N GLN A 4 -32.46 51.09 9.64
CA GLN A 4 -33.40 50.00 9.97
C GLN A 4 -34.39 49.73 8.86
N ALA A 5 -34.79 50.75 8.10
CA ALA A 5 -35.64 50.57 6.90
C ALA A 5 -34.88 49.85 5.76
N LEU A 6 -33.58 50.10 5.61
CA LEU A 6 -32.76 49.42 4.59
C LEU A 6 -32.53 47.94 4.93
N ILE A 7 -32.33 47.59 6.21
CA ILE A 7 -32.17 46.21 6.69
C ILE A 7 -33.49 45.42 6.52
N LEU A 8 -34.62 46.06 6.79
CA LEU A 8 -35.95 45.44 6.63
C LEU A 8 -36.30 45.24 5.13
N THR A 9 -35.87 46.17 4.24
CA THR A 9 -36.05 46.04 2.79
C THR A 9 -35.11 44.96 2.20
N ILE A 10 -33.89 44.81 2.73
CA ILE A 10 -32.99 43.72 2.34
C ILE A 10 -33.45 42.37 2.90
N LEU A 11 -34.02 42.35 4.11
CA LEU A 11 -34.58 41.12 4.70
C LEU A 11 -35.89 40.68 3.98
N THR A 12 -36.71 41.62 3.53
CA THR A 12 -37.88 41.30 2.68
C THR A 12 -37.52 40.96 1.24
N MET A 13 -36.39 41.47 0.74
CA MET A 13 -35.84 41.06 -0.56
C MET A 13 -35.17 39.67 -0.53
N ILE A 14 -34.70 39.23 0.63
CA ILE A 14 -34.13 37.88 0.84
C ILE A 14 -35.26 36.82 1.02
N ILE A 15 -36.45 37.24 1.42
CA ILE A 15 -37.65 36.35 1.54
C ILE A 15 -38.34 36.14 0.19
N LEU A 16 -37.98 36.87 -0.86
CA LEU A 16 -38.37 36.64 -2.25
C LEU A 16 -37.37 35.80 -3.05
N LEU A 17 -36.48 35.05 -2.36
CA LEU A 17 -35.70 34.02 -3.05
C LEU A 17 -36.67 32.89 -3.45
N GLN A 18 -36.76 32.72 -4.74
CA GLN A 18 -37.46 31.66 -5.43
C GLN A 18 -37.29 30.33 -4.70
N ALA A 19 -38.37 29.59 -4.55
CA ALA A 19 -38.35 28.21 -4.08
C ALA A 19 -37.20 27.46 -4.77
N GLU A 20 -36.24 27.00 -4.00
CA GLU A 20 -35.15 26.21 -4.59
C GLU A 20 -35.72 24.92 -5.14
N THR A 21 -35.53 24.71 -6.43
CA THR A 21 -35.89 23.45 -7.08
C THR A 21 -34.93 22.38 -6.58
N LEU A 22 -35.43 21.43 -5.82
CA LEU A 22 -34.66 20.31 -5.29
C LEU A 22 -34.54 19.19 -6.33
N PHE A 23 -35.56 19.06 -7.19
CA PHE A 23 -35.57 18.07 -8.25
C PHE A 23 -36.57 18.51 -9.33
N GLU A 24 -36.21 18.41 -10.60
CA GLU A 24 -37.11 18.68 -11.72
C GLU A 24 -37.00 17.63 -12.82
N VAL A 25 -38.11 17.30 -13.44
CA VAL A 25 -38.20 16.47 -14.65
C VAL A 25 -38.77 17.33 -15.76
N LYS A 26 -38.14 17.27 -16.94
CA LYS A 26 -38.57 17.97 -18.15
C LYS A 26 -38.96 16.99 -19.23
N ASP A 27 -39.90 17.41 -20.08
CA ASP A 27 -40.26 16.65 -21.28
C ASP A 27 -39.22 16.85 -22.41
N ALA A 28 -39.44 16.16 -23.53
CA ALA A 28 -38.57 16.27 -24.70
C ALA A 28 -38.50 17.69 -25.32
N SER A 29 -39.43 18.55 -24.96
CA SER A 29 -39.52 19.95 -25.39
C SER A 29 -38.98 20.92 -24.33
N ASN A 30 -38.31 20.38 -23.30
CA ASN A 30 -37.70 21.12 -22.19
C ASN A 30 -38.71 21.83 -21.24
N ASN A 31 -39.99 21.46 -21.29
CA ASN A 31 -40.97 21.98 -20.33
C ASN A 31 -40.90 21.16 -19.03
N LYS A 32 -41.03 21.84 -17.88
CA LYS A 32 -41.13 21.15 -16.59
C LYS A 32 -42.42 20.33 -16.53
N VAL A 33 -42.29 19.05 -16.18
CA VAL A 33 -43.42 18.13 -15.96
C VAL A 33 -43.54 17.71 -14.50
N LEU A 34 -42.44 17.78 -13.75
CA LEU A 34 -42.37 17.57 -12.33
C LEU A 34 -41.39 18.57 -11.71
N ASP A 35 -41.78 19.21 -10.64
CA ASP A 35 -40.92 20.15 -9.89
C ASP A 35 -41.12 19.88 -8.39
N ILE A 36 -40.05 19.53 -7.70
CA ILE A 36 -40.00 19.43 -6.25
C ILE A 36 -39.15 20.59 -5.73
N SER A 37 -39.77 21.45 -4.96
CA SER A 37 -39.14 22.63 -4.38
C SER A 37 -39.41 22.70 -2.88
N THR A 38 -38.84 23.70 -2.25
CA THR A 38 -39.13 24.00 -0.84
C THR A 38 -40.60 24.33 -0.59
N ASP A 39 -41.33 24.74 -1.63
CA ASP A 39 -42.76 25.01 -1.56
C ASP A 39 -43.65 23.76 -1.79
N GLY A 40 -43.03 22.64 -2.17
CA GLY A 40 -43.73 21.39 -2.38
C GLY A 40 -43.51 20.75 -3.75
N LEU A 41 -44.26 19.73 -4.07
CA LEU A 41 -44.24 18.99 -5.33
C LEU A 41 -45.32 19.57 -6.27
N ARG A 42 -44.92 19.87 -7.50
CA ARG A 42 -45.80 20.32 -8.59
C ARG A 42 -45.71 19.37 -9.79
N VAL A 43 -46.83 18.95 -10.29
CA VAL A 43 -46.97 18.23 -11.56
C VAL A 43 -47.54 19.21 -12.58
N MET A 44 -46.88 19.35 -13.75
CA MET A 44 -47.23 20.37 -14.74
C MET A 44 -47.42 19.76 -16.13
N ASN A 45 -48.20 20.44 -16.96
CA ASN A 45 -48.34 20.13 -18.37
C ASN A 45 -48.30 21.43 -19.18
N GLN A 46 -47.28 21.61 -20.05
CA GLN A 46 -47.09 22.79 -20.91
C GLN A 46 -47.23 24.14 -20.16
N GLY A 47 -46.71 24.21 -18.94
CA GLY A 47 -46.77 25.40 -18.10
C GLY A 47 -47.97 25.46 -17.14
N ASP A 48 -48.98 24.64 -17.33
CA ASP A 48 -50.14 24.55 -16.42
C ASP A 48 -49.84 23.59 -15.28
N THR A 49 -50.10 24.01 -14.06
CA THR A 49 -49.95 23.16 -12.88
C THR A 49 -51.15 22.24 -12.74
N LEU A 50 -50.93 20.94 -12.91
CA LEU A 50 -51.97 19.90 -12.79
C LEU A 50 -52.15 19.45 -11.33
N MET A 51 -51.09 19.45 -10.55
CA MET A 51 -51.14 19.06 -9.14
C MET A 51 -50.10 19.82 -8.34
N VAL A 52 -50.49 20.25 -7.16
CA VAL A 52 -49.55 20.82 -6.15
C VAL A 52 -49.74 20.03 -4.87
N ILE A 53 -48.63 19.66 -4.27
CA ILE A 53 -48.56 19.13 -2.90
C ILE A 53 -47.67 20.08 -2.12
N SER A 54 -48.24 20.82 -1.19
CA SER A 54 -47.51 21.72 -0.30
C SER A 54 -47.70 21.31 1.15
N SER A 55 -47.01 21.99 2.06
CA SER A 55 -47.20 21.78 3.51
C SER A 55 -48.63 21.98 3.99
N ASN A 56 -49.43 22.71 3.24
CA ASN A 56 -50.75 23.14 3.66
C ASN A 56 -51.89 22.56 2.83
N GLU A 57 -51.68 22.09 1.60
CA GLU A 57 -52.73 21.56 0.73
C GLU A 57 -52.19 20.62 -0.35
N ILE A 58 -53.06 19.71 -0.78
CA ILE A 58 -52.92 18.94 -2.03
C ILE A 58 -54.00 19.44 -2.99
N LYS A 59 -53.57 20.02 -4.11
CA LYS A 59 -54.47 20.56 -5.13
C LYS A 59 -54.21 19.88 -6.46
N ALA A 60 -55.19 19.17 -6.99
CA ALA A 60 -55.15 18.58 -8.32
C ALA A 60 -56.10 19.33 -9.24
N ASN A 61 -55.59 19.95 -10.31
CA ASN A 61 -56.38 20.57 -11.38
C ASN A 61 -56.42 19.60 -12.57
N LEU A 62 -57.48 18.87 -12.68
CA LEU A 62 -57.77 18.03 -13.85
C LEU A 62 -58.58 18.81 -14.85
N SER A 63 -57.97 19.67 -15.66
CA SER A 63 -58.68 20.37 -16.75
C SER A 63 -58.75 19.47 -17.98
N ASN A 64 -59.95 19.31 -18.53
CA ASN A 64 -60.22 18.58 -19.78
C ASN A 64 -59.69 19.35 -21.00
N SER A 65 -58.42 19.46 -21.24
CA SER A 65 -57.85 19.88 -22.51
C SER A 65 -57.58 18.67 -23.41
N LYS A 66 -58.24 18.67 -24.56
CA LYS A 66 -58.10 17.64 -25.59
C LYS A 66 -56.68 17.52 -26.08
N GLY A 67 -56.05 16.37 -25.82
CA GLY A 67 -54.83 15.94 -26.53
C GLY A 67 -53.61 15.75 -25.65
N LEU A 68 -53.39 14.57 -25.24
CA LEU A 68 -52.30 13.89 -24.53
C LEU A 68 -52.70 13.50 -23.11
N SER A 69 -53.13 12.27 -22.95
CA SER A 69 -53.44 11.69 -21.63
C SER A 69 -52.13 11.44 -20.88
N ARG A 70 -51.75 12.41 -20.08
CA ARG A 70 -50.81 12.17 -18.96
C ARG A 70 -51.70 11.97 -17.72
N SER A 71 -51.66 10.81 -17.12
CA SER A 71 -52.43 10.55 -15.90
C SER A 71 -51.45 10.33 -14.75
N PHE A 72 -51.70 11.05 -13.65
CA PHE A 72 -51.26 10.63 -12.34
C PHE A 72 -52.36 9.72 -11.82
N SER A 73 -52.10 8.42 -11.68
CA SER A 73 -53.11 7.49 -11.16
C SER A 73 -52.60 6.90 -9.86
N VAL A 74 -53.37 7.04 -8.83
CA VAL A 74 -53.34 6.19 -7.65
C VAL A 74 -54.33 5.07 -7.93
N THR A 75 -53.85 3.92 -8.40
CA THR A 75 -54.72 2.78 -8.72
C THR A 75 -54.74 1.79 -7.58
N THR A 76 -55.91 1.50 -7.06
CA THR A 76 -56.14 0.29 -6.28
C THR A 76 -56.63 -0.78 -7.25
N THR A 77 -55.91 -1.90 -7.36
CA THR A 77 -56.31 -3.04 -8.18
C THR A 77 -57.25 -3.96 -7.42
N SER A 78 -58.34 -3.47 -6.89
CA SER A 78 -59.44 -4.34 -6.47
C SER A 78 -60.45 -4.42 -7.58
N SER A 79 -60.37 -5.41 -8.44
CA SER A 79 -61.42 -5.78 -9.37
C SER A 79 -62.49 -6.54 -8.59
N VAL A 80 -63.42 -5.85 -7.96
CA VAL A 80 -64.66 -6.44 -7.59
C VAL A 80 -65.78 -5.73 -8.40
N LYS A 81 -66.21 -6.37 -9.46
CA LYS A 81 -67.44 -6.03 -10.14
C LYS A 81 -68.60 -6.32 -9.19
N GLY A 82 -69.26 -5.26 -8.81
CA GLY A 82 -70.65 -5.33 -8.29
C GLY A 82 -70.75 -5.43 -6.78
N SER A 83 -70.76 -4.29 -6.14
CA SER A 83 -71.70 -3.94 -5.04
C SER A 83 -71.41 -2.52 -4.57
N GLU A 84 -72.36 -1.63 -4.62
CA GLU A 84 -72.27 -0.32 -3.98
C GLU A 84 -72.27 -0.52 -2.47
N THR A 85 -71.06 -0.57 -1.89
CA THR A 85 -70.93 -0.33 -0.46
C THR A 85 -69.94 0.83 -0.30
N LYS A 86 -70.40 1.91 0.34
CA LYS A 86 -69.59 3.02 0.79
C LYS A 86 -68.39 2.45 1.59
N SER A 87 -67.21 2.37 0.98
CA SER A 87 -66.04 2.05 1.73
C SER A 87 -65.72 3.25 2.61
N SER A 88 -65.53 3.02 3.90
CA SER A 88 -64.87 3.94 4.83
C SER A 88 -63.56 4.33 4.24
N GLY A 89 -63.38 5.63 3.92
CA GLY A 89 -62.22 6.12 3.21
C GLY A 89 -60.91 5.66 3.86
N ILE A 90 -60.17 4.86 3.11
CA ILE A 90 -58.78 4.56 3.44
C ILE A 90 -57.97 5.67 2.81
N ASP A 91 -57.30 6.48 3.62
CA ASP A 91 -56.34 7.47 3.12
C ASP A 91 -55.20 6.74 2.43
N LEU A 92 -55.13 6.76 1.11
CA LEU A 92 -54.03 6.18 0.34
C LEU A 92 -52.78 7.01 0.42
N MET A 93 -52.90 8.27 0.79
CA MET A 93 -51.78 9.19 0.96
C MET A 93 -52.11 10.17 2.08
N ARG A 94 -51.22 10.32 3.04
CA ARG A 94 -51.33 11.32 4.11
C ARG A 94 -50.04 12.13 4.19
N LEU A 95 -50.16 13.44 4.03
CA LEU A 95 -49.11 14.42 4.25
C LEU A 95 -49.38 15.12 5.58
N THR A 96 -48.42 15.08 6.49
CA THR A 96 -48.43 15.83 7.75
C THR A 96 -47.20 16.70 7.86
N GLY A 97 -47.22 17.73 8.69
CA GLY A 97 -46.05 18.59 8.91
C GLY A 97 -44.78 17.86 9.35
N ASP A 98 -44.94 16.67 9.92
CA ASP A 98 -43.81 15.89 10.50
C ASP A 98 -43.44 14.67 9.65
N SER A 99 -44.25 14.26 8.69
CA SER A 99 -43.91 13.11 7.82
C SER A 99 -44.80 13.03 6.58
N THR A 100 -44.18 12.65 5.44
CA THR A 100 -44.91 12.22 4.24
C THR A 100 -45.00 10.70 4.25
N ARG A 101 -46.22 10.16 4.31
CA ARG A 101 -46.43 8.70 4.31
C ARG A 101 -47.37 8.33 3.17
N PHE A 102 -46.96 7.32 2.39
CA PHE A 102 -47.82 6.62 1.45
C PHE A 102 -48.25 5.30 2.09
N TRP A 103 -49.54 5.06 2.22
CA TRP A 103 -50.07 3.77 2.64
C TRP A 103 -50.46 2.98 1.41
N ILE A 104 -49.91 1.82 1.27
CA ILE A 104 -50.30 0.85 0.27
C ILE A 104 -51.02 -0.25 1.04
N SER A 105 -52.29 -0.32 0.89
CA SER A 105 -53.16 -1.22 1.68
C SER A 105 -53.28 -2.62 1.09
N ASP A 106 -52.65 -2.87 -0.07
CA ASP A 106 -52.85 -4.11 -0.82
C ASP A 106 -51.57 -4.54 -1.53
N THR A 107 -51.36 -5.85 -1.65
CA THR A 107 -50.16 -6.47 -2.24
C THR A 107 -49.94 -6.13 -3.71
N GLY A 108 -50.91 -5.53 -4.39
CA GLY A 108 -50.80 -5.09 -5.78
C GLY A 108 -50.69 -3.59 -6.01
N SER A 109 -50.64 -2.78 -4.94
CA SER A 109 -50.71 -1.31 -5.03
C SER A 109 -49.32 -0.68 -4.85
N GLY A 110 -49.03 0.36 -5.59
CA GLY A 110 -47.78 1.10 -5.52
C GLY A 110 -47.90 2.53 -6.04
N PHE A 111 -46.92 3.37 -5.73
CA PHE A 111 -46.77 4.68 -6.35
C PHE A 111 -45.77 4.56 -7.49
N GLY A 112 -46.15 4.92 -8.69
CA GLY A 112 -45.31 4.89 -9.87
C GLY A 112 -45.36 6.20 -10.65
N VAL A 113 -44.23 6.65 -11.16
CA VAL A 113 -44.17 7.67 -12.21
C VAL A 113 -43.80 6.95 -13.50
N SER A 114 -44.71 6.86 -14.43
CA SER A 114 -44.57 6.15 -15.69
C SER A 114 -44.91 7.04 -16.89
N SER A 115 -44.27 6.81 -18.04
CA SER A 115 -44.69 7.37 -19.31
C SER A 115 -45.41 6.31 -20.14
N LEU A 116 -46.57 6.68 -20.65
CA LEU A 116 -47.30 5.87 -21.63
C LEU A 116 -46.90 6.33 -23.03
N THR A 117 -46.18 5.53 -23.75
CA THR A 117 -46.03 5.72 -25.20
C THR A 117 -47.23 5.12 -25.91
N ALA A 118 -48.01 5.98 -26.56
CA ALA A 118 -49.14 5.55 -27.38
C ALA A 118 -48.63 4.89 -28.67
N ALA A 119 -48.34 3.62 -28.64
CA ALA A 119 -48.24 2.79 -29.83
C ALA A 119 -49.53 1.98 -29.97
N LYS A 120 -50.00 1.79 -31.21
CA LYS A 120 -51.26 1.16 -31.53
C LYS A 120 -51.41 -0.33 -31.11
N GLU A 121 -50.43 -0.87 -30.43
CA GLU A 121 -50.46 -2.23 -29.90
C GLU A 121 -49.89 -2.22 -28.47
N LYS A 122 -50.72 -2.67 -27.51
CA LYS A 122 -50.42 -2.85 -26.07
C LYS A 122 -49.36 -1.90 -25.50
N SER A 123 -49.79 -0.82 -24.87
CA SER A 123 -48.91 0.09 -24.18
C SER A 123 -48.11 -0.65 -23.10
N VAL A 124 -46.79 -0.71 -23.26
CA VAL A 124 -45.88 -1.11 -22.19
C VAL A 124 -45.61 0.14 -21.36
N ALA A 125 -46.11 0.16 -20.15
CA ALA A 125 -45.78 1.23 -19.19
C ALA A 125 -44.31 1.04 -18.78
N THR A 126 -43.50 2.07 -18.97
CA THR A 126 -42.16 2.11 -18.43
C THR A 126 -42.17 2.91 -17.14
N ASP A 127 -42.05 2.24 -16.02
CA ASP A 127 -41.99 2.87 -14.71
C ASP A 127 -40.60 3.50 -14.52
N PHE A 128 -40.56 4.81 -14.26
CA PHE A 128 -39.31 5.52 -13.93
C PHE A 128 -38.99 5.49 -12.43
N LEU A 129 -40.05 5.45 -11.60
CA LEU A 129 -39.97 5.34 -10.16
C LEU A 129 -41.15 4.51 -9.68
N LYS A 130 -40.90 3.40 -9.03
CA LYS A 130 -41.91 2.59 -8.38
C LYS A 130 -41.56 2.42 -6.91
N VAL A 131 -42.45 2.84 -6.02
CA VAL A 131 -42.35 2.60 -4.59
C VAL A 131 -43.47 1.63 -4.23
N SER A 132 -43.15 0.47 -3.72
CA SER A 132 -44.12 -0.57 -3.40
C SER A 132 -43.94 -1.06 -1.96
N ASN A 133 -45.01 -1.59 -1.38
CA ASN A 133 -44.93 -2.17 -0.05
C ASN A 133 -44.19 -3.49 -0.09
N LEU A 134 -43.17 -3.59 0.77
CA LEU A 134 -42.26 -4.75 0.82
C LEU A 134 -42.80 -5.80 1.78
N ASN A 135 -43.83 -6.48 1.38
CA ASN A 135 -44.04 -7.81 1.93
C ASN A 135 -43.20 -8.82 1.15
N THR A 136 -42.72 -9.84 1.84
CA THR A 136 -41.89 -10.94 1.36
C THR A 136 -42.41 -11.66 0.10
N GLU A 137 -43.64 -11.40 -0.28
CA GLU A 137 -44.32 -12.00 -1.43
C GLU A 137 -44.06 -11.31 -2.78
N MET A 138 -43.39 -10.18 -2.84
CA MET A 138 -43.04 -9.52 -4.12
C MET A 138 -42.01 -10.25 -4.96
N ARG A 139 -41.64 -11.45 -4.59
CA ARG A 139 -40.67 -12.30 -5.30
C ARG A 139 -41.27 -13.21 -6.36
N GLU A 140 -42.57 -13.43 -6.33
CA GLU A 140 -43.26 -14.34 -7.23
C GLU A 140 -43.86 -13.67 -8.48
N GLY A 141 -43.52 -12.43 -8.74
CA GLY A 141 -43.92 -11.76 -9.98
C GLY A 141 -43.03 -12.17 -11.14
N THR A 142 -43.47 -13.12 -11.95
CA THR A 142 -43.06 -13.30 -13.33
C THR A 142 -42.21 -12.15 -13.88
N ALA A 143 -40.89 -12.40 -14.07
CA ALA A 143 -39.98 -11.66 -14.95
C ALA A 143 -40.17 -10.11 -15.01
N GLY A 144 -40.49 -9.46 -13.91
CA GLY A 144 -40.56 -8.01 -13.83
C GLY A 144 -39.24 -7.43 -13.41
N ASN A 145 -38.61 -6.70 -14.29
CA ASN A 145 -37.39 -5.95 -13.98
C ASN A 145 -37.64 -5.03 -12.77
N ARG A 146 -36.89 -5.25 -11.69
CA ARG A 146 -36.91 -4.36 -10.54
C ARG A 146 -36.02 -3.15 -10.84
N TYR A 147 -36.56 -1.94 -10.77
CA TYR A 147 -35.79 -0.71 -10.98
C TYR A 147 -35.43 0.01 -9.69
N THR A 148 -36.27 -0.10 -8.66
CA THR A 148 -36.03 0.53 -7.36
C THR A 148 -36.69 -0.28 -6.25
N ASP A 149 -36.02 -0.40 -5.14
CA ASP A 149 -36.51 -0.98 -3.92
C ASP A 149 -35.99 -0.16 -2.73
N PHE A 150 -36.92 0.51 -2.04
CA PHE A 150 -36.62 1.26 -0.82
C PHE A 150 -37.24 0.52 0.36
N SER A 151 -36.55 -0.50 0.84
CA SER A 151 -36.97 -1.16 2.08
C SER A 151 -36.39 -0.45 3.31
N PRO A 152 -36.99 -0.66 4.49
CA PRO A 152 -36.38 -0.15 5.73
C PRO A 152 -34.96 -0.63 5.99
N VAL A 153 -34.57 -1.72 5.35
CA VAL A 153 -33.28 -2.39 5.59
C VAL A 153 -32.36 -2.44 4.37
N ASN A 154 -32.85 -2.13 3.16
CA ASN A 154 -32.07 -2.17 1.93
C ASN A 154 -32.39 -0.97 1.03
N LEU A 155 -31.43 -0.54 0.22
CA LEU A 155 -31.59 0.43 -0.86
C LEU A 155 -31.12 -0.19 -2.18
N PHE A 156 -32.06 -0.48 -3.10
CA PHE A 156 -31.72 -1.00 -4.43
C PHE A 156 -32.21 -0.02 -5.51
N LEU A 157 -31.32 0.37 -6.40
CA LEU A 157 -31.59 1.32 -7.48
C LEU A 157 -30.93 0.85 -8.78
N GLY A 158 -31.71 0.46 -9.76
CA GLY A 158 -31.23 -0.01 -11.07
C GLY A 158 -31.91 -1.31 -11.51
N LEU A 159 -31.76 -1.63 -12.79
CA LEU A 159 -32.34 -2.85 -13.36
C LEU A 159 -31.72 -4.07 -12.66
N ASN A 160 -32.58 -4.91 -12.07
CA ASN A 160 -32.24 -6.13 -11.35
C ASN A 160 -31.26 -5.94 -10.16
N ALA A 161 -31.09 -4.73 -9.64
CA ALA A 161 -30.28 -4.50 -8.44
C ALA A 161 -30.87 -5.32 -7.26
N GLY A 162 -30.06 -6.18 -6.66
CA GLY A 162 -30.46 -7.03 -5.54
C GLY A 162 -31.63 -7.98 -5.83
N LEU A 163 -31.85 -8.37 -7.09
CA LEU A 163 -33.02 -9.14 -7.52
C LEU A 163 -33.26 -10.40 -6.70
N ASN A 164 -32.21 -11.12 -6.33
CA ASN A 164 -32.29 -12.39 -5.62
C ASN A 164 -32.14 -12.24 -4.09
N THR A 165 -32.05 -11.02 -3.57
CA THR A 165 -31.83 -10.78 -2.13
C THR A 165 -33.05 -11.20 -1.31
N VAL A 166 -32.81 -12.06 -0.31
CA VAL A 166 -33.76 -12.51 0.69
C VAL A 166 -33.41 -11.85 2.03
N SER A 167 -34.24 -10.89 2.46
CA SER A 167 -33.99 -10.23 3.74
C SER A 167 -34.62 -11.03 4.89
N GLN A 168 -33.81 -11.45 5.84
CA GLN A 168 -34.19 -11.91 7.16
C GLN A 168 -33.47 -11.05 8.18
N LEU A 169 -34.22 -10.31 8.96
CA LEU A 169 -33.66 -9.46 10.00
C LEU A 169 -34.29 -9.83 11.34
N ASP A 170 -33.51 -10.43 12.21
CA ASP A 170 -33.81 -10.56 13.62
C ASP A 170 -32.66 -9.99 14.44
N ILE A 171 -32.85 -8.81 15.01
CA ILE A 171 -31.85 -8.12 15.82
C ILE A 171 -31.56 -8.80 17.15
N TYR A 172 -32.53 -9.59 17.67
CA TYR A 172 -32.38 -10.31 18.94
C TYR A 172 -31.56 -11.60 18.77
N GLU A 173 -31.78 -12.31 17.66
CA GLU A 173 -31.03 -13.50 17.27
C GLU A 173 -29.76 -13.18 16.49
N GLN A 174 -29.48 -11.88 16.21
CA GLN A 174 -28.36 -11.41 15.38
C GLN A 174 -28.36 -11.98 13.94
N ILE A 175 -29.54 -12.21 13.39
CA ILE A 175 -29.74 -12.63 12.01
C ILE A 175 -29.84 -11.38 11.15
N TYR A 176 -28.90 -11.19 10.22
CA TYR A 176 -28.81 -10.02 9.32
C TYR A 176 -28.93 -10.41 7.84
N GLU A 177 -29.31 -11.64 7.53
CA GLU A 177 -29.31 -12.19 6.17
C GLU A 177 -30.04 -11.28 5.19
N GLY A 178 -29.40 -10.97 4.06
CA GLY A 178 -29.93 -10.14 3.00
C GLY A 178 -30.28 -8.70 3.40
N SER A 179 -29.79 -8.21 4.55
CA SER A 179 -30.17 -6.91 5.11
C SER A 179 -29.03 -5.89 5.10
N TYR A 180 -29.37 -4.61 5.23
CA TYR A 180 -28.43 -3.47 5.27
C TYR A 180 -27.57 -3.34 4.00
N ASN A 181 -28.11 -3.69 2.82
CA ASN A 181 -27.41 -3.57 1.55
C ASN A 181 -27.79 -2.28 0.81
N VAL A 182 -26.82 -1.69 0.12
CA VAL A 182 -27.02 -0.57 -0.82
C VAL A 182 -26.50 -1.02 -2.19
N PHE A 183 -27.40 -1.29 -3.15
CA PHE A 183 -27.05 -1.69 -4.51
C PHE A 183 -27.55 -0.66 -5.51
N ILE A 184 -26.62 -0.01 -6.24
CA ILE A 184 -26.94 1.03 -7.21
C ILE A 184 -26.27 0.70 -8.54
N GLY A 185 -27.04 0.38 -9.55
CA GLY A 185 -26.55 0.04 -10.88
C GLY A 185 -27.29 -1.13 -11.50
N ASN A 186 -27.14 -1.29 -12.81
CA ASN A 186 -27.70 -2.42 -13.54
C ASN A 186 -27.04 -3.72 -13.06
N ASN A 187 -27.85 -4.69 -12.63
CA ASN A 187 -27.41 -5.97 -12.08
C ASN A 187 -26.44 -5.88 -10.88
N ALA A 188 -26.40 -4.76 -10.16
CA ALA A 188 -25.59 -4.65 -8.94
C ALA A 188 -26.13 -5.63 -7.88
N GLY A 189 -25.26 -6.51 -7.35
CA GLY A 189 -25.64 -7.53 -6.37
C GLY A 189 -26.70 -8.50 -6.89
N LEU A 190 -26.75 -8.79 -8.18
CA LEU A 190 -27.80 -9.63 -8.79
C LEU A 190 -28.00 -10.95 -8.07
N SER A 191 -26.90 -11.66 -7.81
CA SER A 191 -26.91 -13.00 -7.21
C SER A 191 -26.94 -13.00 -5.68
N ASN A 192 -26.94 -11.80 -5.04
CA ASN A 192 -26.96 -11.73 -3.58
C ASN A 192 -28.24 -12.39 -3.05
N SER A 193 -28.09 -13.40 -2.22
CA SER A 193 -29.21 -14.09 -1.58
C SER A 193 -29.35 -13.70 -0.11
N SER A 194 -28.33 -13.98 0.68
CA SER A 194 -28.27 -13.76 2.12
C SER A 194 -27.16 -12.80 2.57
N GLY A 195 -26.30 -12.34 1.64
CA GLY A 195 -25.25 -11.38 1.95
C GLY A 195 -25.80 -10.07 2.54
N TRP A 196 -25.13 -9.52 3.56
CA TRP A 196 -25.60 -8.38 4.34
C TRP A 196 -24.54 -7.30 4.51
N SER A 197 -24.96 -6.06 4.79
CA SER A 197 -24.08 -4.89 4.96
C SER A 197 -23.13 -4.67 3.78
N ASN A 198 -23.60 -4.86 2.55
CA ASN A 198 -22.82 -4.64 1.35
C ASN A 198 -23.21 -3.32 0.68
N ILE A 199 -22.25 -2.62 0.09
CA ILE A 199 -22.43 -1.42 -0.75
C ILE A 199 -21.89 -1.73 -2.14
N PHE A 200 -22.78 -1.91 -3.14
CA PHE A 200 -22.41 -2.17 -4.53
C PHE A 200 -22.93 -1.04 -5.43
N ILE A 201 -22.02 -0.29 -6.04
CA ILE A 201 -22.34 0.86 -6.89
C ILE A 201 -21.64 0.72 -8.25
N GLY A 202 -22.40 0.52 -9.31
CA GLY A 202 -21.90 0.35 -10.67
C GLY A 202 -22.62 -0.77 -11.43
N ASP A 203 -22.51 -0.79 -12.76
CA ASP A 203 -23.00 -1.91 -13.56
C ASP A 203 -22.29 -3.20 -13.13
N LYS A 204 -23.06 -4.23 -12.76
CA LYS A 204 -22.60 -5.52 -12.29
C LYS A 204 -21.60 -5.49 -11.12
N ALA A 205 -21.58 -4.45 -10.31
CA ALA A 205 -20.82 -4.46 -9.06
C ALA A 205 -21.33 -5.57 -8.14
N GLY A 206 -20.46 -6.47 -7.67
CA GLY A 206 -20.83 -7.62 -6.84
C GLY A 206 -21.79 -8.60 -7.49
N TYR A 207 -21.73 -8.76 -8.80
CA TYR A 207 -22.72 -9.52 -9.60
C TYR A 207 -22.97 -10.94 -9.07
N ASN A 208 -21.91 -11.71 -8.81
CA ASN A 208 -21.95 -13.09 -8.33
C ASN A 208 -21.82 -13.21 -6.79
N ASN A 209 -21.90 -12.12 -6.06
CA ASN A 209 -21.92 -12.17 -4.60
C ASN A 209 -23.20 -12.86 -4.13
N SER A 210 -23.12 -13.98 -3.43
CA SER A 210 -24.29 -14.74 -2.99
C SER A 210 -24.62 -14.54 -1.51
N ASP A 211 -23.66 -14.72 -0.64
CA ASP A 211 -23.82 -14.73 0.82
C ASP A 211 -22.74 -13.94 1.58
N ALA A 212 -21.78 -13.37 0.85
CA ALA A 212 -20.74 -12.58 1.45
C ALA A 212 -21.26 -11.23 2.02
N TYR A 213 -20.56 -10.73 3.02
CA TYR A 213 -21.01 -9.59 3.80
C TYR A 213 -19.90 -8.56 4.05
N GLN A 214 -20.33 -7.33 4.43
CA GLN A 214 -19.45 -6.21 4.75
C GLN A 214 -18.48 -5.84 3.62
N ASN A 215 -18.96 -5.86 2.37
CA ASN A 215 -18.20 -5.50 1.20
C ASN A 215 -18.60 -4.12 0.66
N ILE A 216 -17.64 -3.38 0.14
CA ILE A 216 -17.86 -2.12 -0.59
C ILE A 216 -17.27 -2.29 -2.00
N TYR A 217 -18.13 -2.35 -3.03
CA TYR A 217 -17.72 -2.44 -4.43
C TYR A 217 -18.26 -1.23 -5.19
N VAL A 218 -17.36 -0.39 -5.70
CA VAL A 218 -17.71 0.82 -6.44
C VAL A 218 -16.98 0.84 -7.78
N GLY A 219 -17.72 0.76 -8.86
CA GLY A 219 -17.23 0.73 -10.23
C GLY A 219 -17.88 -0.36 -11.05
N GLU A 220 -17.86 -0.21 -12.37
CA GLU A 220 -18.34 -1.23 -13.29
C GLU A 220 -17.53 -2.53 -13.12
N ASN A 221 -18.23 -3.65 -12.95
CA ASN A 221 -17.66 -4.98 -12.72
C ASN A 221 -16.71 -5.08 -11.49
N SER A 222 -16.77 -4.15 -10.56
CA SER A 222 -16.02 -4.24 -9.30
C SER A 222 -16.52 -5.43 -8.48
N GLY A 223 -15.62 -6.31 -8.05
CA GLY A 223 -15.96 -7.52 -7.30
C GLY A 223 -16.94 -8.45 -8.03
N TYR A 224 -16.88 -8.52 -9.37
CA TYR A 224 -17.86 -9.24 -10.19
C TYR A 224 -18.07 -10.69 -9.74
N ASN A 225 -16.99 -11.45 -9.52
CA ASN A 225 -17.02 -12.84 -9.08
C ASN A 225 -16.87 -13.02 -7.56
N SER A 226 -16.89 -11.92 -6.78
CA SER A 226 -16.51 -11.95 -5.37
C SER A 226 -17.59 -12.53 -4.48
N ASN A 227 -17.20 -13.58 -3.73
CA ASN A 227 -17.95 -14.11 -2.59
C ASN A 227 -17.11 -14.11 -1.29
N GLY A 228 -16.04 -13.35 -1.25
CA GLY A 228 -15.26 -13.04 -0.05
C GLY A 228 -15.87 -11.93 0.78
N THR A 229 -15.54 -11.86 2.05
CA THR A 229 -16.11 -10.89 3.01
C THR A 229 -15.13 -9.76 3.35
N ARG A 230 -15.67 -8.62 3.81
CA ARG A 230 -14.87 -7.48 4.30
C ARG A 230 -13.92 -6.92 3.26
N ASN A 231 -14.30 -6.91 1.99
CA ASN A 231 -13.52 -6.35 0.92
C ASN A 231 -13.97 -4.93 0.57
N THR A 232 -13.04 -4.07 0.22
CA THR A 232 -13.29 -2.72 -0.32
C THR A 232 -12.65 -2.62 -1.69
N PHE A 233 -13.44 -2.67 -2.77
CA PHE A 233 -12.99 -2.60 -4.15
C PHE A 233 -13.55 -1.35 -4.82
N ILE A 234 -12.68 -0.43 -5.23
CA ILE A 234 -13.08 0.83 -5.87
C ILE A 234 -12.32 1.00 -7.18
N GLY A 235 -13.06 1.00 -8.28
CA GLY A 235 -12.54 1.14 -9.64
C GLY A 235 -13.13 0.13 -10.61
N TYR A 236 -13.00 0.40 -11.90
CA TYR A 236 -13.38 -0.52 -12.96
C TYR A 236 -12.64 -1.85 -12.82
N LYS A 237 -13.38 -2.97 -12.79
CA LYS A 237 -12.82 -4.32 -12.61
C LYS A 237 -11.88 -4.51 -11.42
N SER A 238 -11.97 -3.69 -10.40
CA SER A 238 -11.22 -3.89 -9.16
C SER A 238 -11.67 -5.21 -8.51
N GLY A 239 -10.72 -6.15 -8.26
CA GLY A 239 -11.01 -7.46 -7.70
C GLY A 239 -11.99 -8.32 -8.53
N TYR A 240 -11.94 -8.21 -9.85
CA TYR A 240 -12.92 -8.83 -10.77
C TYR A 240 -13.07 -10.35 -10.58
N GLU A 241 -11.98 -11.10 -10.54
CA GLU A 241 -11.94 -12.56 -10.37
C GLU A 241 -11.85 -13.01 -8.90
N ASN A 242 -11.99 -12.10 -7.94
CA ASN A 242 -11.93 -12.48 -6.53
C ASN A 242 -13.07 -13.46 -6.21
N THR A 243 -12.74 -14.68 -5.81
CA THR A 243 -13.76 -15.69 -5.45
C THR A 243 -14.01 -15.69 -3.95
N THR A 244 -13.02 -16.07 -3.15
CA THR A 244 -13.14 -16.21 -1.69
C THR A 244 -12.18 -15.32 -0.90
N GLY A 245 -11.32 -14.58 -1.60
CA GLY A 245 -10.38 -13.64 -0.97
C GLY A 245 -11.12 -12.61 -0.11
N SER A 246 -10.67 -12.41 1.13
CA SER A 246 -11.35 -11.59 2.13
C SER A 246 -10.43 -10.54 2.74
N SER A 247 -11.01 -9.50 3.31
CA SER A 247 -10.27 -8.40 3.98
C SER A 247 -9.27 -7.69 3.05
N ASN A 248 -9.62 -7.54 1.77
CA ASN A 248 -8.80 -6.84 0.80
C ASN A 248 -9.29 -5.40 0.59
N SER A 249 -8.34 -4.48 0.34
CA SER A 249 -8.60 -3.07 0.03
C SER A 249 -7.97 -2.74 -1.33
N PHE A 250 -8.77 -2.66 -2.41
CA PHE A 250 -8.33 -2.45 -3.77
C PHE A 250 -8.88 -1.14 -4.34
N PHE A 251 -7.97 -0.21 -4.71
CA PHE A 251 -8.33 1.13 -5.19
C PHE A 251 -7.65 1.44 -6.52
N GLY A 252 -8.39 1.49 -7.60
CA GLY A 252 -7.92 1.83 -8.94
C GLY A 252 -8.54 0.94 -10.00
N ASP A 253 -8.33 1.29 -11.26
CA ASP A 253 -8.77 0.52 -12.42
C ASP A 253 -7.92 -0.76 -12.57
N GLY A 254 -8.57 -1.91 -12.71
CA GLY A 254 -7.94 -3.22 -12.89
C GLY A 254 -7.07 -3.69 -11.72
N VAL A 255 -7.19 -3.06 -10.56
CA VAL A 255 -6.45 -3.48 -9.37
C VAL A 255 -6.83 -4.90 -8.98
N ALA A 256 -5.81 -5.76 -8.80
CA ALA A 256 -6.00 -7.15 -8.39
C ALA A 256 -7.11 -7.87 -9.18
N SER A 257 -7.25 -7.58 -10.48
CA SER A 257 -8.35 -8.14 -11.27
C SER A 257 -8.32 -9.67 -11.31
N ASP A 258 -7.15 -10.28 -11.26
CA ASP A 258 -6.95 -11.73 -11.32
C ASP A 258 -6.89 -12.38 -9.91
N ASN A 259 -7.07 -11.62 -8.84
CA ASN A 259 -7.08 -12.19 -7.48
C ASN A 259 -8.24 -13.17 -7.34
N THR A 260 -7.98 -14.36 -6.80
CA THR A 260 -9.00 -15.39 -6.56
C THR A 260 -9.24 -15.63 -5.08
N THR A 261 -8.21 -16.03 -4.34
CA THR A 261 -8.31 -16.42 -2.92
C THR A 261 -7.42 -15.58 -2.00
N GLY A 262 -6.57 -14.71 -2.59
CA GLY A 262 -5.67 -13.85 -1.83
C GLY A 262 -6.42 -12.93 -0.87
N SER A 263 -5.94 -12.83 0.38
CA SER A 263 -6.60 -12.12 1.48
C SER A 263 -5.67 -11.17 2.19
N ASN A 264 -6.25 -10.18 2.89
CA ASN A 264 -5.51 -9.19 3.69
C ASN A 264 -4.51 -8.36 2.85
N ASN A 265 -4.88 -8.03 1.62
CA ASN A 265 -4.07 -7.24 0.72
C ASN A 265 -4.58 -5.80 0.64
N SER A 266 -3.65 -4.84 0.52
CA SER A 266 -3.93 -3.41 0.35
C SER A 266 -3.26 -2.90 -0.92
N TYR A 267 -4.03 -2.71 -2.02
CA TYR A 267 -3.51 -2.32 -3.32
C TYR A 267 -4.09 -0.99 -3.80
N PHE A 268 -3.22 -0.08 -4.21
CA PHE A 268 -3.58 1.26 -4.66
C PHE A 268 -2.87 1.61 -5.98
N GLY A 269 -3.61 1.85 -7.02
CA GLY A 269 -3.08 2.28 -8.33
C GLY A 269 -3.62 1.43 -9.48
N ASN A 270 -3.69 2.00 -10.67
CA ASN A 270 -4.09 1.27 -11.87
C ASN A 270 -3.23 0.00 -12.08
N GLY A 271 -3.85 -1.17 -12.19
CA GLY A 271 -3.16 -2.45 -12.41
C GLY A 271 -2.23 -2.90 -11.29
N ALA A 272 -2.32 -2.31 -10.09
CA ALA A 272 -1.53 -2.75 -8.94
C ALA A 272 -1.92 -4.18 -8.54
N GLY A 273 -0.93 -5.06 -8.37
CA GLY A 273 -1.15 -6.46 -8.02
C GLY A 273 -2.01 -7.25 -9.01
N LEU A 274 -2.10 -6.81 -10.26
CA LEU A 274 -3.07 -7.31 -11.26
C LEU A 274 -3.11 -8.84 -11.33
N SER A 275 -1.97 -9.50 -11.47
CA SER A 275 -1.87 -10.95 -11.67
C SER A 275 -1.54 -11.75 -10.39
N ASN A 276 -1.64 -11.15 -9.21
CA ASN A 276 -1.48 -11.88 -7.96
C ASN A 276 -2.76 -12.63 -7.61
N THR A 277 -2.82 -13.94 -7.86
CA THR A 277 -4.03 -14.73 -7.73
C THR A 277 -4.34 -15.19 -6.31
N THR A 278 -3.33 -15.58 -5.52
CA THR A 278 -3.52 -16.23 -4.22
C THR A 278 -2.69 -15.64 -3.08
N GLY A 279 -1.85 -14.64 -3.36
CA GLY A 279 -0.95 -14.04 -2.37
C GLY A 279 -1.68 -13.24 -1.30
N ASN A 280 -1.12 -13.25 -0.09
CA ASN A 280 -1.71 -12.62 1.08
C ASN A 280 -0.78 -11.59 1.73
N TYR A 281 -1.35 -10.70 2.52
CA TYR A 281 -0.59 -9.74 3.35
C TYR A 281 0.33 -8.80 2.54
N ASN A 282 -0.05 -8.45 1.31
CA ASN A 282 0.73 -7.53 0.50
C ASN A 282 0.21 -6.10 0.64
N THR A 283 1.14 -5.15 0.70
CA THR A 283 0.87 -3.71 0.58
C THR A 283 1.52 -3.22 -0.71
N ILE A 284 0.71 -2.87 -1.70
CA ILE A 284 1.18 -2.49 -3.04
C ILE A 284 0.60 -1.12 -3.40
N MET A 285 1.45 -0.16 -3.69
CA MET A 285 1.04 1.21 -4.03
C MET A 285 1.82 1.76 -5.22
N GLY A 286 1.12 2.07 -6.29
CA GLY A 286 1.67 2.61 -7.53
C GLY A 286 1.05 1.95 -8.76
N ALA A 287 0.97 2.69 -9.87
CA ALA A 287 0.48 2.11 -11.11
C ALA A 287 1.40 0.95 -11.56
N ASN A 288 0.80 -0.21 -11.86
CA ASN A 288 1.47 -1.45 -12.22
C ASN A 288 2.51 -1.96 -11.19
N ALA A 289 2.49 -1.47 -9.94
CA ALA A 289 3.30 -2.05 -8.89
C ALA A 289 2.85 -3.50 -8.63
N GLY A 290 3.79 -4.42 -8.48
CA GLY A 290 3.50 -5.83 -8.30
C GLY A 290 2.56 -6.42 -9.37
N ARG A 291 2.55 -5.85 -10.57
CA ARG A 291 1.62 -6.26 -11.63
C ARG A 291 1.70 -7.76 -11.93
N GLY A 292 2.91 -8.32 -11.88
CA GLY A 292 3.17 -9.71 -12.23
C GLY A 292 3.03 -9.96 -13.73
N ILE A 293 3.03 -11.23 -14.10
CA ILE A 293 2.72 -11.68 -15.45
C ILE A 293 1.63 -12.74 -15.37
N THR A 294 0.83 -12.86 -16.40
CA THR A 294 -0.28 -13.83 -16.48
C THR A 294 0.16 -15.22 -16.04
N GLY A 295 -0.61 -15.84 -15.14
CA GLY A 295 -0.29 -17.14 -14.54
C GLY A 295 0.64 -17.06 -13.33
N SER A 296 0.83 -15.88 -12.75
CA SER A 296 1.46 -15.75 -11.43
C SER A 296 0.61 -16.47 -10.39
N THR A 297 1.25 -17.30 -9.58
CA THR A 297 0.51 -18.05 -8.56
C THR A 297 0.35 -17.20 -7.34
N GLY A 298 1.02 -16.65 -6.62
CA GLY A 298 0.81 -15.83 -5.45
C GLY A 298 2.14 -15.50 -4.80
N ASN A 299 2.27 -14.28 -4.42
CA ASN A 299 3.37 -13.80 -3.60
C ASN A 299 2.79 -13.12 -2.37
N SER A 300 3.43 -13.27 -1.23
CA SER A 300 2.88 -12.83 0.06
C SER A 300 3.88 -11.96 0.84
N ASN A 301 3.34 -11.17 1.76
CA ASN A 301 4.14 -10.34 2.66
C ASN A 301 5.05 -9.33 1.95
N ASN A 302 4.65 -8.81 0.80
CA ASN A 302 5.44 -7.84 0.06
C ASN A 302 4.96 -6.40 0.34
N CYS A 303 5.91 -5.48 0.42
CA CYS A 303 5.69 -4.04 0.46
C CYS A 303 6.30 -3.41 -0.79
N LEU A 304 5.45 -3.08 -1.78
CA LEU A 304 5.87 -2.55 -3.08
C LEU A 304 5.32 -1.14 -3.26
N PHE A 305 6.19 -0.17 -3.38
CA PHE A 305 5.81 1.23 -3.44
C PHE A 305 6.51 1.97 -4.59
N GLY A 306 5.78 2.34 -5.61
CA GLY A 306 6.28 3.05 -6.80
C GLY A 306 5.74 2.49 -8.11
N TYR A 307 5.83 3.28 -9.17
CA TYR A 307 5.45 2.87 -10.51
C TYR A 307 6.29 1.66 -10.97
N TYR A 308 5.63 0.55 -11.34
CA TYR A 308 6.27 -0.72 -11.68
C TYR A 308 7.26 -1.25 -10.63
N SER A 309 7.14 -0.88 -9.35
CA SER A 309 7.89 -1.54 -8.29
C SER A 309 7.53 -3.03 -8.25
N GLY A 310 8.51 -3.93 -8.34
CA GLY A 310 8.25 -5.35 -8.50
C GLY A 310 7.43 -5.71 -9.75
N GLY A 311 7.61 -5.02 -10.87
CA GLY A 311 6.72 -5.07 -12.04
C GLY A 311 6.51 -6.47 -12.63
N LEU A 312 7.53 -7.34 -12.64
CA LEU A 312 7.45 -8.72 -13.12
C LEU A 312 7.40 -9.77 -11.99
N HIS A 313 7.07 -9.35 -10.78
CA HIS A 313 7.06 -10.21 -9.60
C HIS A 313 5.99 -11.31 -9.69
N ARG A 314 6.35 -12.57 -9.41
CA ARG A 314 5.47 -13.74 -9.56
C ARG A 314 5.27 -14.55 -8.30
N THR A 315 6.37 -14.92 -7.62
CA THR A 315 6.34 -15.90 -6.53
C THR A 315 7.21 -15.54 -5.32
N GLY A 316 7.95 -14.44 -5.37
CA GLY A 316 8.82 -14.03 -4.26
C GLY A 316 8.04 -13.46 -3.08
N ASP A 317 8.40 -13.87 -1.88
CA ASP A 317 7.78 -13.40 -0.63
C ASP A 317 8.70 -12.48 0.16
N ASN A 318 8.10 -11.72 1.09
CA ASN A 318 8.84 -10.93 2.08
C ASN A 318 9.76 -9.86 1.48
N ASN A 319 9.39 -9.24 0.37
CA ASN A 319 10.18 -8.18 -0.26
C ASN A 319 9.70 -6.80 0.17
N VAL A 320 10.66 -5.88 0.30
CA VAL A 320 10.43 -4.43 0.42
C VAL A 320 11.06 -3.76 -0.78
N MET A 321 10.25 -3.22 -1.69
CA MET A 321 10.70 -2.53 -2.90
C MET A 321 10.06 -1.15 -2.98
N ILE A 322 10.86 -0.12 -2.73
CA ILE A 322 10.39 1.28 -2.67
C ILE A 322 11.15 2.12 -3.69
N GLY A 323 10.45 2.60 -4.68
CA GLY A 323 10.96 3.40 -5.79
C GLY A 323 10.38 2.95 -7.12
N ASN A 324 10.29 3.86 -8.08
CA ASN A 324 9.85 3.48 -9.43
C ASN A 324 10.82 2.48 -10.03
N TYR A 325 10.27 1.39 -10.60
CA TYR A 325 11.01 0.27 -11.16
C TYR A 325 11.96 -0.46 -10.18
N SER A 326 11.83 -0.23 -8.88
CA SER A 326 12.58 -0.98 -7.88
C SER A 326 12.25 -2.47 -7.99
N GLY A 327 13.27 -3.33 -8.11
CA GLY A 327 13.10 -4.77 -8.25
C GLY A 327 12.31 -5.24 -9.48
N TYR A 328 12.28 -4.45 -10.56
CA TYR A 328 11.39 -4.70 -11.70
C TYR A 328 11.49 -6.13 -12.27
N ASN A 329 12.70 -6.64 -12.49
CA ASN A 329 12.95 -7.97 -13.04
C ASN A 329 13.02 -9.09 -11.97
N ASN A 330 12.80 -8.77 -10.69
CA ASN A 330 12.84 -9.77 -9.63
C ASN A 330 11.55 -10.61 -9.65
N SER A 331 11.55 -11.66 -10.43
CA SER A 331 10.33 -12.46 -10.67
C SER A 331 10.05 -13.47 -9.55
N SER A 332 11.07 -13.98 -8.87
CA SER A 332 10.94 -15.07 -7.89
C SER A 332 11.78 -14.90 -6.63
N GLY A 333 12.63 -13.88 -6.57
CA GLY A 333 13.47 -13.62 -5.40
C GLY A 333 12.64 -13.14 -4.21
N GLY A 334 12.92 -13.69 -3.04
CA GLY A 334 12.28 -13.34 -1.77
C GLY A 334 13.25 -12.77 -0.76
N GLY A 335 12.73 -12.06 0.25
CA GLY A 335 13.52 -11.48 1.33
C GLY A 335 14.41 -10.32 0.89
N ASN A 336 14.09 -9.62 -0.19
CA ASN A 336 14.88 -8.52 -0.71
C ASN A 336 14.41 -7.16 -0.14
N VAL A 337 15.36 -6.24 -0.01
CA VAL A 337 15.12 -4.84 0.32
C VAL A 337 15.75 -3.96 -0.75
N PHE A 338 14.92 -3.31 -1.60
CA PHE A 338 15.37 -2.44 -2.67
C PHE A 338 14.80 -1.03 -2.46
N LEU A 339 15.66 -0.06 -2.25
CA LEU A 339 15.29 1.32 -1.96
C LEU A 339 15.90 2.29 -2.98
N GLY A 340 15.05 2.95 -3.74
CA GLY A 340 15.39 4.00 -4.71
C GLY A 340 14.96 3.69 -6.14
N TYR A 341 15.08 4.68 -7.01
CA TYR A 341 14.75 4.56 -8.43
C TYR A 341 15.62 3.50 -9.11
N ASN A 342 15.00 2.51 -9.76
CA ASN A 342 15.67 1.37 -10.38
C ASN A 342 16.56 0.53 -9.42
N ALA A 343 16.48 0.70 -8.11
CA ALA A 343 17.26 -0.11 -7.18
C ALA A 343 16.93 -1.60 -7.36
N GLY A 344 17.95 -2.44 -7.55
CA GLY A 344 17.79 -3.86 -7.81
C GLY A 344 17.01 -4.19 -9.08
N TYR A 345 16.96 -3.29 -10.09
CA TYR A 345 16.17 -3.47 -11.33
C TYR A 345 16.41 -4.82 -12.01
N ASN A 346 17.66 -5.26 -12.08
CA ASN A 346 18.08 -6.51 -12.71
C ASN A 346 18.39 -7.64 -11.70
N GLU A 347 18.17 -7.42 -10.40
CA GLU A 347 18.41 -8.43 -9.39
C GLU A 347 17.32 -9.50 -9.43
N THR A 348 17.70 -10.76 -9.60
CA THR A 348 16.77 -11.90 -9.67
C THR A 348 16.86 -12.84 -8.47
N GLY A 349 17.87 -12.65 -7.62
CA GLY A 349 18.13 -13.46 -6.44
C GLY A 349 17.29 -13.08 -5.22
N SER A 350 17.58 -13.77 -4.12
CA SER A 350 16.91 -13.59 -2.84
C SER A 350 17.84 -13.04 -1.78
N ASN A 351 17.26 -12.46 -0.73
CA ASN A 351 17.99 -12.00 0.46
C ASN A 351 19.05 -10.94 0.15
N LYS A 352 18.72 -9.98 -0.72
CA LYS A 352 19.59 -8.88 -1.13
C LYS A 352 19.09 -7.53 -0.63
N LEU A 353 20.01 -6.65 -0.30
CA LEU A 353 19.79 -5.24 -0.04
C LEU A 353 20.43 -4.41 -1.15
N TYR A 354 19.65 -3.53 -1.78
CA TYR A 354 20.11 -2.49 -2.69
C TYR A 354 19.56 -1.14 -2.24
N ILE A 355 20.44 -0.21 -1.93
CA ILE A 355 20.09 1.20 -1.76
C ILE A 355 20.84 1.97 -2.84
N ASP A 356 20.10 2.41 -3.85
CA ASP A 356 20.67 3.12 -5.00
C ASP A 356 19.56 3.87 -5.76
N ASN A 357 19.94 4.80 -6.61
CA ASN A 357 19.06 5.54 -7.49
C ASN A 357 19.26 5.22 -8.99
N SER A 358 19.77 4.04 -9.29
CA SER A 358 20.05 3.58 -10.65
C SER A 358 19.90 2.05 -10.79
N SER A 359 19.95 1.54 -12.02
CA SER A 359 19.90 0.10 -12.32
C SER A 359 21.26 -0.61 -12.21
N THR A 360 22.22 -0.03 -11.51
CA THR A 360 23.56 -0.59 -11.35
C THR A 360 23.56 -1.94 -10.63
N THR A 361 24.53 -2.78 -10.96
CA THR A 361 24.82 -4.01 -10.21
C THR A 361 25.78 -3.76 -9.03
N SER A 362 26.35 -2.56 -8.93
CA SER A 362 27.23 -2.12 -7.84
C SER A 362 26.64 -0.89 -7.16
N PRO A 363 25.59 -1.07 -6.33
CA PRO A 363 24.84 0.02 -5.71
C PRO A 363 25.68 0.78 -4.67
N LEU A 364 25.18 1.95 -4.27
CA LEU A 364 25.77 2.72 -3.18
C LEU A 364 25.88 1.89 -1.90
N ILE A 365 24.83 1.12 -1.56
CA ILE A 365 24.85 0.12 -0.49
C ILE A 365 24.30 -1.19 -1.04
N PHE A 366 25.11 -2.21 -1.02
CA PHE A 366 24.75 -3.60 -1.27
C PHE A 366 24.71 -4.37 0.05
N GLY A 367 23.78 -5.29 0.20
CA GLY A 367 23.75 -6.24 1.30
C GLY A 367 23.43 -7.66 0.83
N ASP A 368 23.95 -8.62 1.57
CA ASP A 368 23.60 -10.02 1.40
C ASP A 368 23.21 -10.59 2.77
N PHE A 369 21.90 -10.76 2.97
CA PHE A 369 21.35 -11.24 4.24
C PHE A 369 21.71 -12.71 4.54
N ASN A 370 22.02 -13.53 3.50
CA ASN A 370 22.46 -14.91 3.71
C ASN A 370 23.79 -15.00 4.45
N TYR A 371 24.65 -14.02 4.21
CA TYR A 371 26.02 -13.99 4.74
C TYR A 371 26.24 -12.87 5.76
N ASN A 372 25.20 -12.10 6.11
CA ASN A 372 25.28 -10.94 7.00
C ASN A 372 26.37 -9.94 6.57
N ARG A 373 26.37 -9.56 5.29
CA ARG A 373 27.39 -8.67 4.71
C ARG A 373 26.80 -7.39 4.19
N VAL A 374 27.56 -6.32 4.32
CA VAL A 374 27.30 -5.01 3.72
C VAL A 374 28.51 -4.56 2.94
N VAL A 375 28.29 -4.10 1.71
CA VAL A 375 29.30 -3.52 0.82
C VAL A 375 28.89 -2.09 0.49
N ILE A 376 29.75 -1.14 0.71
CA ILE A 376 29.57 0.25 0.31
C ILE A 376 30.24 0.46 -1.05
N LYS A 377 29.46 1.00 -2.01
CA LYS A 377 29.92 1.30 -3.38
C LYS A 377 30.43 0.06 -4.13
N GLY A 378 29.59 -1.00 -4.13
CA GLY A 378 29.98 -2.25 -4.80
C GLY A 378 28.93 -3.34 -4.64
N ASN A 379 29.30 -4.56 -4.96
CA ASN A 379 28.48 -5.76 -4.84
C ASN A 379 29.23 -6.91 -4.14
N ALA A 380 28.68 -8.12 -4.15
CA ALA A 380 29.30 -9.27 -3.51
C ALA A 380 30.69 -9.61 -4.08
N ALA A 381 30.91 -9.41 -5.38
CA ALA A 381 32.20 -9.71 -6.03
C ALA A 381 33.30 -8.71 -5.64
N ASP A 382 32.92 -7.48 -5.25
CA ASP A 382 33.86 -6.47 -4.79
C ASP A 382 34.39 -6.74 -3.38
N ASN A 383 33.83 -7.73 -2.66
CA ASN A 383 34.24 -8.16 -1.31
C ASN A 383 34.92 -9.56 -1.35
N PRO A 384 36.09 -9.70 -1.93
CA PRO A 384 36.71 -11.00 -2.20
C PRO A 384 37.14 -11.75 -0.92
N SER A 385 37.39 -11.02 0.17
CA SER A 385 37.75 -11.60 1.47
C SER A 385 36.58 -11.84 2.40
N ASN A 386 35.35 -11.68 1.90
CA ASN A 386 34.13 -11.95 2.65
C ASN A 386 33.96 -11.16 3.95
N PHE A 387 34.43 -9.93 4.02
CA PHE A 387 34.23 -9.06 5.18
C PHE A 387 32.75 -8.82 5.45
N THR A 388 32.36 -8.78 6.71
CA THR A 388 31.01 -8.43 7.14
C THR A 388 30.63 -7.00 6.72
N PHE A 389 31.60 -6.08 6.80
CA PHE A 389 31.48 -4.71 6.30
C PHE A 389 32.68 -4.39 5.40
N TYR A 390 32.40 -4.09 4.16
CA TYR A 390 33.41 -3.76 3.16
C TYR A 390 33.11 -2.42 2.49
N VAL A 391 34.15 -1.61 2.30
CA VAL A 391 34.06 -0.34 1.58
C VAL A 391 34.94 -0.43 0.33
N ASN A 392 34.31 -0.40 -0.84
CA ASN A 392 35.02 -0.32 -2.12
C ASN A 392 35.45 1.13 -2.39
N GLY A 393 36.48 1.58 -1.70
CA GLY A 393 36.96 2.95 -1.71
C GLY A 393 37.59 3.35 -0.38
N THR A 394 37.72 4.65 -0.16
CA THR A 394 38.24 5.21 1.09
C THR A 394 37.17 5.27 2.16
N ALA A 395 37.54 4.93 3.39
CA ALA A 395 36.74 5.14 4.58
C ALA A 395 37.44 6.11 5.51
N GLY A 396 36.71 7.07 6.07
CA GLY A 396 37.25 8.06 7.00
C GLY A 396 36.21 8.49 8.03
N GLY A 397 36.67 9.12 9.09
CA GLY A 397 35.82 9.68 10.14
C GLY A 397 36.62 10.66 11.00
N ASP A 398 35.91 11.55 11.70
CA ASP A 398 36.55 12.55 12.57
C ASP A 398 37.19 11.94 13.83
N TYR A 399 36.80 10.71 14.16
CA TYR A 399 37.29 9.97 15.34
C TYR A 399 37.80 8.59 14.96
N ALA A 400 38.73 8.08 15.77
CA ALA A 400 39.29 6.75 15.59
C ALA A 400 38.22 5.66 15.81
N TRP A 401 38.33 4.57 15.10
CA TRP A 401 37.52 3.37 15.30
C TRP A 401 37.93 2.69 16.60
N ASN A 402 36.94 2.48 17.48
CA ASN A 402 37.18 1.79 18.75
C ASN A 402 37.12 0.28 18.56
N SER A 403 38.13 -0.42 18.96
CA SER A 403 38.14 -1.88 19.04
C SER A 403 37.85 -2.32 20.49
N LEU A 404 36.96 -3.28 20.65
CA LEU A 404 36.65 -3.85 21.96
C LEU A 404 37.90 -4.58 22.51
N SER A 405 38.38 -4.19 23.69
CA SER A 405 39.62 -4.66 24.28
C SER A 405 39.59 -4.93 25.79
N ASP A 406 38.40 -5.19 26.33
CA ASP A 406 38.20 -5.49 27.75
C ASP A 406 38.87 -6.79 28.14
N LYS A 407 39.62 -6.81 29.28
CA LYS A 407 40.28 -7.99 29.81
C LYS A 407 39.35 -9.18 30.03
N ARG A 408 38.10 -8.93 30.42
CA ARG A 408 37.11 -9.96 30.69
C ARG A 408 36.74 -10.79 29.45
N LEU A 409 37.01 -10.26 28.24
CA LEU A 409 36.72 -10.90 26.96
C LEU A 409 37.96 -11.65 26.40
N LYS A 410 39.09 -11.61 27.12
CA LYS A 410 40.35 -12.18 26.68
C LYS A 410 40.82 -13.28 27.61
N LYS A 411 41.44 -14.29 27.06
CA LYS A 411 42.06 -15.40 27.79
C LYS A 411 43.51 -15.59 27.34
N ASN A 412 44.33 -16.30 28.13
CA ASN A 412 45.73 -16.64 27.80
C ASN A 412 46.57 -15.39 27.48
N ILE A 413 46.43 -14.36 28.31
CA ILE A 413 47.12 -13.08 28.10
C ILE A 413 48.58 -13.24 28.50
N VAL A 414 49.46 -13.16 27.50
CA VAL A 414 50.91 -13.20 27.70
C VAL A 414 51.54 -11.98 26.99
N THR A 415 52.69 -11.54 27.47
CA THR A 415 53.46 -10.49 26.83
C THR A 415 54.08 -11.04 25.53
N ILE A 416 54.20 -10.21 24.51
CA ILE A 416 54.82 -10.57 23.23
C ILE A 416 56.30 -10.86 23.49
N ASP A 417 56.75 -12.09 23.12
CA ASP A 417 58.10 -12.53 23.28
C ASP A 417 58.95 -12.12 22.06
N SER A 418 60.24 -11.81 22.31
CA SER A 418 61.25 -11.44 21.29
C SER A 418 60.78 -10.41 20.25
N PRO A 419 60.13 -9.29 20.67
CA PRO A 419 59.45 -8.36 19.77
C PRO A 419 60.41 -7.66 18.80
N ILE A 420 61.66 -7.40 19.17
CA ILE A 420 62.67 -6.83 18.27
C ILE A 420 62.97 -7.81 17.11
N ASN A 421 63.11 -9.10 17.41
CA ASN A 421 63.35 -10.10 16.37
C ASN A 421 62.18 -10.17 15.38
N ILE A 422 60.93 -10.13 15.84
CA ILE A 422 59.74 -10.10 14.98
C ILE A 422 59.78 -8.85 14.10
N VAL A 423 59.93 -7.65 14.67
CA VAL A 423 59.98 -6.39 13.92
C VAL A 423 61.09 -6.35 12.87
N SER A 424 62.29 -6.85 13.20
CA SER A 424 63.44 -6.83 12.29
C SER A 424 63.28 -7.77 11.08
N ASN A 425 62.38 -8.75 11.17
CA ASN A 425 62.03 -9.66 10.07
C ASN A 425 60.82 -9.16 9.24
N LEU A 426 60.10 -8.12 9.67
CA LEU A 426 59.06 -7.49 8.87
C LEU A 426 59.68 -6.55 7.84
N ARG A 427 59.26 -6.68 6.57
CA ARG A 427 59.76 -5.86 5.47
C ARG A 427 58.70 -4.82 5.06
N GLY A 428 58.90 -3.57 5.43
CA GLY A 428 58.16 -2.44 4.90
C GLY A 428 58.52 -2.17 3.44
N VAL A 429 57.55 -1.93 2.60
CA VAL A 429 57.74 -1.72 1.16
C VAL A 429 57.02 -0.48 0.67
N TYR A 430 57.52 0.10 -0.40
CA TYR A 430 56.74 0.97 -1.27
C TYR A 430 56.12 0.12 -2.36
N TYR A 431 54.85 0.40 -2.71
CA TYR A 431 54.13 -0.30 -3.76
C TYR A 431 53.21 0.64 -4.51
N GLU A 432 52.70 0.20 -5.65
CA GLU A 432 51.56 0.77 -6.37
C GLU A 432 50.58 -0.36 -6.65
N TRP A 433 49.30 -0.05 -6.68
CA TRP A 433 48.25 -1.02 -7.03
C TRP A 433 48.36 -1.39 -8.52
N ASN A 434 48.20 -2.64 -8.86
CA ASN A 434 48.25 -3.13 -10.25
C ASN A 434 47.08 -2.58 -11.08
N ASP A 435 45.93 -2.34 -10.45
CA ASP A 435 44.73 -1.78 -11.08
C ASP A 435 44.44 -0.40 -10.50
N PRO A 436 44.80 0.67 -11.23
CA PRO A 436 44.60 2.04 -10.80
C PRO A 436 43.15 2.53 -10.97
N ASP A 437 42.27 1.74 -11.61
CA ASP A 437 40.87 2.11 -11.80
C ASP A 437 40.00 1.64 -10.62
N THR A 438 40.40 0.59 -9.93
CA THR A 438 39.72 0.05 -8.74
C THR A 438 40.37 0.46 -7.43
N HIS A 439 41.64 0.92 -7.46
CA HIS A 439 42.42 1.28 -6.28
C HIS A 439 43.00 2.69 -6.40
N GLU A 440 43.49 3.23 -5.29
CA GLU A 440 44.09 4.55 -5.25
C GLU A 440 45.41 4.60 -6.08
N LYS A 441 45.51 5.65 -6.90
CA LYS A 441 46.69 5.89 -7.75
C LYS A 441 47.89 6.37 -6.94
N GLY A 442 49.09 6.01 -7.42
CA GLY A 442 50.36 6.47 -6.92
C GLY A 442 50.99 5.59 -5.85
N ARG A 443 52.20 5.98 -5.47
CA ARG A 443 53.06 5.23 -4.56
C ARG A 443 52.51 5.20 -3.14
N ARG A 444 52.45 4.01 -2.57
CA ARG A 444 51.97 3.72 -1.21
C ARG A 444 53.06 3.10 -0.37
N ILE A 445 52.87 3.03 0.94
CA ILE A 445 53.73 2.37 1.90
C ILE A 445 52.94 1.32 2.67
N GLY A 446 53.54 0.16 2.91
CA GLY A 446 52.86 -0.90 3.67
C GLY A 446 53.69 -2.17 3.72
N PHE A 447 53.03 -3.30 3.94
CA PHE A 447 53.62 -4.64 3.99
C PHE A 447 52.99 -5.53 2.90
N ILE A 448 53.67 -6.63 2.57
CA ILE A 448 53.15 -7.70 1.74
C ILE A 448 52.57 -8.78 2.65
N ALA A 449 51.29 -9.04 2.58
CA ALA A 449 50.58 -9.96 3.49
C ALA A 449 51.23 -11.36 3.49
N GLN A 450 51.63 -11.91 2.33
CA GLN A 450 52.28 -13.21 2.19
C GLN A 450 53.68 -13.27 2.84
N GLU A 451 54.36 -12.14 2.97
CA GLU A 451 55.65 -12.05 3.68
C GLU A 451 55.40 -11.90 5.18
N THR A 452 54.42 -11.06 5.55
CA THR A 452 54.05 -10.81 6.94
C THR A 452 53.50 -12.08 7.61
N SER A 453 52.73 -12.89 6.91
CA SER A 453 52.18 -14.16 7.42
C SER A 453 53.25 -15.13 7.93
N LYS A 454 54.44 -15.11 7.33
CA LYS A 454 55.55 -15.96 7.75
C LYS A 454 56.22 -15.51 9.05
N VAL A 455 56.03 -14.24 9.43
CA VAL A 455 56.69 -13.61 10.58
C VAL A 455 55.71 -13.36 11.71
N LEU A 456 54.51 -12.92 11.38
CA LEU A 456 53.42 -12.51 12.30
C LEU A 456 52.08 -12.94 11.73
N PRO A 457 51.76 -14.23 11.72
CA PRO A 457 50.54 -14.75 11.11
C PRO A 457 49.24 -14.22 11.76
N GLU A 458 49.30 -13.82 13.03
CA GLU A 458 48.12 -13.35 13.80
C GLU A 458 47.50 -12.08 13.24
N VAL A 459 48.19 -11.33 12.40
CA VAL A 459 47.67 -10.09 11.78
C VAL A 459 47.22 -10.29 10.34
N VAL A 460 47.34 -11.52 9.79
CA VAL A 460 47.01 -11.83 8.40
C VAL A 460 45.80 -12.76 8.33
N ASP A 461 44.85 -12.43 7.47
CA ASP A 461 43.73 -13.30 7.11
C ASP A 461 44.00 -13.89 5.72
N GLU A 462 44.15 -15.22 5.67
CA GLU A 462 44.39 -16.01 4.46
C GLU A 462 43.13 -16.70 3.92
N SER A 463 41.97 -16.48 4.54
CA SER A 463 40.73 -17.19 4.23
C SER A 463 40.04 -16.72 2.94
N GLY A 464 40.36 -15.53 2.43
CA GLY A 464 39.81 -14.96 1.22
C GLY A 464 40.62 -15.30 -0.05
N GLU A 465 40.12 -14.87 -1.21
CA GLU A 465 40.83 -14.97 -2.49
C GLU A 465 42.14 -14.18 -2.45
N TYR A 466 42.14 -13.05 -1.78
CA TYR A 466 43.31 -12.21 -1.54
C TYR A 466 43.61 -12.16 -0.03
N PHE A 467 44.89 -12.32 0.34
CA PHE A 467 45.32 -12.15 1.72
C PHE A 467 45.07 -10.70 2.17
N SER A 468 44.55 -10.54 3.35
CA SER A 468 44.38 -9.23 3.98
C SER A 468 45.08 -9.18 5.33
N MET A 469 45.37 -7.97 5.83
CA MET A 469 46.05 -7.83 7.11
C MET A 469 45.51 -6.66 7.94
N GLN A 470 45.65 -6.82 9.25
CA GLN A 470 45.32 -5.81 10.24
C GLN A 470 46.57 -5.03 10.64
N TYR A 471 46.61 -3.72 10.37
CA TYR A 471 47.75 -2.86 10.73
C TYR A 471 47.72 -2.45 12.21
N ALA A 472 46.52 -2.29 12.81
CA ALA A 472 46.41 -1.81 14.19
C ALA A 472 47.13 -2.69 15.25
N PRO A 473 47.08 -4.05 15.20
CA PRO A 473 47.77 -4.88 16.17
C PRO A 473 49.28 -4.73 16.15
N ILE A 474 49.88 -4.33 15.02
CA ILE A 474 51.33 -4.09 14.90
C ILE A 474 51.80 -3.01 15.89
N THR A 475 50.93 -2.09 16.28
CA THR A 475 51.24 -1.06 17.29
C THR A 475 51.59 -1.68 18.64
N ALA A 476 50.90 -2.76 19.06
CA ALA A 476 51.24 -3.45 20.31
C ALA A 476 52.60 -4.12 20.25
N LEU A 477 52.91 -4.75 19.10
CA LEU A 477 54.25 -5.32 18.84
C LEU A 477 55.36 -4.23 18.90
N LEU A 478 55.13 -3.09 18.25
CA LEU A 478 56.05 -1.96 18.25
C LEU A 478 56.29 -1.42 19.65
N VAL A 479 55.25 -1.33 20.49
CA VAL A 479 55.38 -0.89 21.89
C VAL A 479 56.31 -1.81 22.68
N GLU A 480 56.17 -3.14 22.54
CA GLU A 480 57.03 -4.08 23.25
C GLU A 480 58.47 -4.10 22.65
N ALA A 481 58.61 -3.95 21.33
CA ALA A 481 59.92 -3.83 20.68
C ALA A 481 60.68 -2.58 21.16
N VAL A 482 60.02 -1.44 21.27
CA VAL A 482 60.63 -0.21 21.81
C VAL A 482 61.05 -0.40 23.28
N LYS A 483 60.24 -1.08 24.11
CA LYS A 483 60.57 -1.38 25.50
C LYS A 483 61.81 -2.30 25.61
N GLU A 484 61.92 -3.33 24.76
CA GLU A 484 63.08 -4.22 24.70
C GLU A 484 64.31 -3.47 24.23
N GLN A 485 64.19 -2.65 23.17
CA GLN A 485 65.25 -1.78 22.68
C GLN A 485 65.73 -0.81 23.76
N GLN A 486 64.83 -0.20 24.53
CA GLN A 486 65.21 0.71 25.63
C GLN A 486 66.02 0.00 26.70
N LYS A 487 65.63 -1.24 27.10
CA LYS A 487 66.45 -2.06 28.04
C LYS A 487 67.81 -2.36 27.49
N GLY A 488 67.92 -2.66 26.18
CA GLY A 488 69.20 -2.86 25.51
C GLY A 488 70.09 -1.59 25.54
N ILE A 489 69.49 -0.44 25.28
CA ILE A 489 70.19 0.87 25.35
C ILE A 489 70.71 1.13 26.77
N GLU A 490 69.93 0.87 27.79
CA GLU A 490 70.31 1.06 29.20
C GLU A 490 71.44 0.12 29.58
N ALA A 491 71.37 -1.15 29.16
CA ALA A 491 72.44 -2.10 29.38
C ALA A 491 73.75 -1.67 28.68
N LEU A 492 73.66 -1.24 27.41
CA LEU A 492 74.85 -0.72 26.67
C LEU A 492 75.43 0.54 27.31
N SER A 493 74.57 1.47 27.76
CA SER A 493 75.02 2.67 28.47
C SER A 493 75.76 2.35 29.75
N LYS A 494 75.25 1.38 30.53
CA LYS A 494 75.96 0.88 31.72
C LYS A 494 77.32 0.28 31.37
N THR A 495 77.36 -0.62 30.38
CA THR A 495 78.59 -1.22 29.93
C THR A 495 79.61 -0.17 29.40
N ASN A 496 79.11 0.84 28.66
CA ASN A 496 79.96 1.94 28.23
C ASN A 496 80.53 2.71 29.42
N THR A 497 79.78 2.98 30.45
CA THR A 497 80.22 3.65 31.65
C THR A 497 81.26 2.82 32.39
N GLU A 498 81.06 1.49 32.47
CA GLU A 498 82.01 0.56 33.05
C GLU A 498 83.32 0.56 32.26
N LEU A 499 83.27 0.48 30.90
CA LEU A 499 84.41 0.55 30.00
C LEU A 499 85.17 1.90 30.09
N GLU A 500 84.46 3.01 30.17
CA GLU A 500 85.10 4.34 30.36
C GLU A 500 85.83 4.43 31.68
N ASN A 501 85.32 3.82 32.75
CA ASN A 501 85.98 3.74 34.03
C ASN A 501 87.24 2.87 33.92
N GLU A 502 87.18 1.71 33.26
CA GLU A 502 88.31 0.83 33.00
C GLU A 502 89.40 1.53 32.15
N ILE A 503 88.97 2.18 31.06
CA ILE A 503 89.88 2.97 30.23
C ILE A 503 90.57 4.08 31.06
N THR A 504 89.87 4.73 31.96
CA THR A 504 90.42 5.76 32.82
C THR A 504 91.43 5.19 33.79
N GLU A 505 91.14 4.01 34.36
CA GLU A 505 92.14 3.29 35.24
C GLU A 505 93.38 2.84 34.46
N LEU A 506 93.19 2.22 33.30
CA LEU A 506 94.32 1.84 32.43
C LEU A 506 95.18 3.05 32.00
N ARG A 507 94.58 4.19 31.73
CA ARG A 507 95.32 5.42 31.43
C ARG A 507 96.12 5.92 32.66
N ARG A 508 95.57 5.79 33.83
CA ARG A 508 96.27 6.11 35.08
C ARG A 508 97.47 5.19 35.28
N GLU A 509 97.28 3.87 35.15
CA GLU A 509 98.33 2.87 35.24
C GLU A 509 99.41 3.11 34.21
N LEU A 510 99.04 3.36 32.94
CA LEU A 510 100.01 3.66 31.87
C LEU A 510 100.77 4.94 32.17
N SER A 511 100.17 5.94 32.75
CA SER A 511 100.87 7.17 33.20
C SER A 511 101.86 6.89 34.31
N GLU A 512 101.51 6.02 35.26
CA GLU A 512 102.42 5.59 36.32
C GLU A 512 103.62 4.80 35.77
N ILE A 513 103.39 3.83 34.83
CA ILE A 513 104.40 3.10 34.15
C ILE A 513 105.35 4.04 33.38
N LYS A 514 104.78 5.02 32.62
CA LYS A 514 105.60 6.04 31.94
C LYS A 514 106.44 6.88 32.90
N LYS A 515 105.95 7.24 34.09
CA LYS A 515 106.71 7.95 35.12
C LYS A 515 107.87 7.11 35.64
N ILE A 516 107.68 5.78 35.78
CA ILE A 516 108.69 4.87 36.23
C ILE A 516 109.77 4.71 35.16
N LEU A 517 109.35 4.57 33.88
CA LEU A 517 110.31 4.44 32.74
C LEU A 517 111.13 5.73 32.50
N ASN A 518 110.55 6.93 32.71
CA ASN A 518 111.30 8.18 32.55
C ASN A 518 112.20 8.53 33.74
N LYS A 519 112.17 7.75 34.84
CA LYS A 519 113.05 7.89 36.01
C LYS A 519 114.30 6.98 35.94
N LYS A 520 114.40 6.11 34.93
CA LYS A 520 115.54 5.33 34.57
C LYS A 520 116.32 6.05 33.47
#